data_30229e6eb55e317ae3b2751d00e16f96
#
_entry.id   30229e6eb55e317ae3b2751d00e16f96
#
_cell.length_a   1.000
_cell.length_b   1.000
_cell.length_c   1.000
_cell.angle_alpha   90.00
_cell.angle_beta   90.00
_cell.angle_gamma   90.00
#
_symmetry.space_group_name_H-M   'P 1'
#
loop_
_entity.id
_entity.type
_entity.pdbx_description
1 polymer ?
#
loop_
_entity_poly.entity_id
_entity_poly.type
_entity_poly.pdbx_seq_one_letter_code
_entity_poly.pdbx_strand_id
1 'polypeptide(L)'
;MKIGFTTRTAVTADAEAVCTVLRLAILETCADDHRHEQAILDAWLGNKHPLQIAAWIAAPANHMVVAEDADQRIVGVALINQAGKLALCHVLPESQRRGVGLALLEAAEAQARRWGVSKVHIHGTTNSAGFYARYGYLNAGKDKTCYGVECDLLWKKLDAAPGAQASSKRFCSCSPE
;
A
#
# COMPACT_ATOMS: atom_id res chain seq x y z
N MET A 1 11.13 3.80 -25.61
CA MET A 1 10.61 2.46 -25.27
C MET A 1 9.71 2.61 -24.06
N LYS A 2 8.41 2.44 -24.20
CA LYS A 2 7.53 2.28 -23.02
C LYS A 2 7.90 0.93 -22.42
N ILE A 3 8.53 0.95 -21.26
CA ILE A 3 8.75 -0.27 -20.49
C ILE A 3 7.37 -0.66 -20.02
N GLY A 4 6.79 -1.66 -20.69
CA GLY A 4 5.44 -2.10 -20.45
C GLY A 4 5.39 -2.81 -19.09
N PHE A 5 4.64 -2.28 -18.17
CA PHE A 5 4.14 -2.99 -17.00
C PHE A 5 2.62 -2.84 -16.97
N THR A 6 1.95 -3.76 -16.33
CA THR A 6 0.50 -3.74 -16.10
C THR A 6 0.23 -3.97 -14.63
N THR A 7 -0.90 -3.44 -14.13
CA THR A 7 -1.35 -3.71 -12.77
C THR A 7 -2.62 -4.55 -12.79
N ARG A 8 -2.74 -5.47 -11.85
CA ARG A 8 -3.95 -6.28 -11.63
C ARG A 8 -4.15 -6.59 -10.14
N THR A 9 -5.35 -7.00 -9.80
CA THR A 9 -5.62 -7.55 -8.48
C THR A 9 -4.82 -8.85 -8.28
N ALA A 10 -4.19 -9.00 -7.11
CA ALA A 10 -3.48 -10.21 -6.74
C ALA A 10 -4.44 -11.37 -6.50
N VAL A 11 -4.01 -12.57 -6.82
CA VAL A 11 -4.66 -13.84 -6.46
C VAL A 11 -3.78 -14.64 -5.51
N THR A 12 -4.35 -15.58 -4.78
CA THR A 12 -3.59 -16.35 -3.77
C THR A 12 -2.39 -17.10 -4.34
N ALA A 13 -2.44 -17.48 -5.62
CA ALA A 13 -1.32 -18.08 -6.34
C ALA A 13 -0.10 -17.15 -6.48
N ASP A 14 -0.27 -15.84 -6.33
CA ASP A 14 0.82 -14.86 -6.39
C ASP A 14 1.65 -14.79 -5.10
N ALA A 15 1.22 -15.46 -4.04
CA ALA A 15 1.75 -15.26 -2.70
C ALA A 15 3.27 -15.47 -2.59
N GLU A 16 3.84 -16.45 -3.29
CA GLU A 16 5.29 -16.70 -3.30
C GLU A 16 6.05 -15.58 -4.01
N ALA A 17 5.57 -15.15 -5.19
CA ALA A 17 6.19 -14.08 -5.95
C ALA A 17 6.10 -12.74 -5.20
N VAL A 18 4.95 -12.43 -4.62
CA VAL A 18 4.74 -11.24 -3.77
C VAL A 18 5.66 -11.29 -2.55
N CYS A 19 5.81 -12.44 -1.90
CA CYS A 19 6.73 -12.62 -0.79
C CYS A 19 8.17 -12.27 -1.19
N THR A 20 8.62 -12.77 -2.33
CA THR A 20 9.95 -12.49 -2.88
C THR A 20 10.14 -10.99 -3.12
N VAL A 21 9.18 -10.32 -3.78
CA VAL A 21 9.24 -8.87 -4.03
C VAL A 21 9.32 -8.08 -2.72
N LEU A 22 8.47 -8.39 -1.74
CA LEU A 22 8.46 -7.70 -0.46
C LEU A 22 9.79 -7.84 0.28
N ARG A 23 10.32 -9.06 0.37
CA ARG A 23 11.57 -9.31 1.07
C ARG A 23 12.76 -8.62 0.40
N LEU A 24 12.89 -8.72 -0.92
CA LEU A 24 13.95 -8.05 -1.67
C LEU A 24 13.84 -6.53 -1.56
N ALA A 25 12.65 -5.97 -1.75
CA ALA A 25 12.46 -4.54 -1.64
C ALA A 25 12.79 -4.01 -0.24
N ILE A 26 12.38 -4.68 0.83
CA ILE A 26 12.71 -4.28 2.20
C ILE A 26 14.22 -4.34 2.43
N LEU A 27 14.87 -5.43 2.06
CA LEU A 27 16.31 -5.61 2.26
C LEU A 27 17.15 -4.58 1.52
N GLU A 28 16.79 -4.26 0.27
CA GLU A 28 17.63 -3.44 -0.60
C GLU A 28 17.24 -1.95 -0.59
N THR A 29 15.96 -1.63 -0.38
CA THR A 29 15.50 -0.23 -0.48
C THR A 29 15.21 0.44 0.85
N CYS A 30 15.12 -0.31 1.94
CA CYS A 30 14.84 0.21 3.28
C CYS A 30 16.08 0.12 4.22
N ALA A 31 17.28 0.11 3.65
CA ALA A 31 18.52 -0.02 4.41
C ALA A 31 18.70 1.10 5.45
N ASP A 32 18.28 2.32 5.13
CA ASP A 32 18.34 3.47 6.04
C ASP A 32 17.41 3.29 7.25
N ASP A 33 16.33 2.54 7.08
CA ASP A 33 15.35 2.29 8.14
C ASP A 33 15.75 1.11 9.04
N HIS A 34 16.15 -0.02 8.46
CA HIS A 34 16.53 -1.20 9.25
C HIS A 34 17.99 -1.22 9.66
N ARG A 35 18.85 -0.37 9.07
CA ARG A 35 20.29 -0.21 9.41
C ARG A 35 21.07 -1.52 9.48
N HIS A 36 20.63 -2.54 8.77
CA HIS A 36 21.13 -3.91 8.82
C HIS A 36 21.09 -4.55 10.23
N GLU A 37 20.24 -4.00 11.13
CA GLU A 37 20.02 -4.56 12.45
C GLU A 37 19.18 -5.83 12.35
N GLN A 38 19.76 -6.97 12.75
CA GLN A 38 19.12 -8.28 12.58
C GLN A 38 17.78 -8.36 13.30
N ALA A 39 17.66 -7.80 14.49
CA ALA A 39 16.40 -7.81 15.26
C ALA A 39 15.27 -7.05 14.55
N ILE A 40 15.57 -5.94 13.88
CA ILE A 40 14.61 -5.18 13.11
C ILE A 40 14.21 -5.96 11.86
N LEU A 41 15.19 -6.52 11.15
CA LEU A 41 14.93 -7.34 9.96
C LEU A 41 14.07 -8.56 10.28
N ASP A 42 14.37 -9.28 11.35
CA ASP A 42 13.61 -10.45 11.79
C ASP A 42 12.16 -10.07 12.12
N ALA A 43 11.95 -8.96 12.82
CA ALA A 43 10.63 -8.46 13.14
C ALA A 43 9.87 -7.97 11.88
N TRP A 44 10.55 -7.23 10.99
CA TRP A 44 9.92 -6.69 9.78
C TRP A 44 9.58 -7.76 8.75
N LEU A 45 10.47 -8.73 8.57
CA LEU A 45 10.30 -9.83 7.62
C LEU A 45 9.53 -11.02 8.19
N GLY A 46 9.31 -11.06 9.51
CA GLY A 46 8.75 -12.21 10.20
C GLY A 46 7.34 -12.62 9.72
N ASN A 47 6.55 -11.67 9.27
CA ASN A 47 5.23 -11.94 8.70
C ASN A 47 5.21 -11.92 7.15
N LYS A 48 6.38 -11.82 6.48
CA LYS A 48 6.51 -11.86 5.02
C LYS A 48 6.87 -13.28 4.58
N HIS A 49 5.92 -14.18 4.68
CA HIS A 49 6.02 -15.56 4.18
C HIS A 49 4.76 -15.92 3.38
N PRO A 50 4.84 -16.87 2.44
CA PRO A 50 3.77 -17.12 1.46
C PRO A 50 2.39 -17.38 2.07
N LEU A 51 2.30 -18.14 3.16
CA LEU A 51 1.02 -18.43 3.83
C LEU A 51 0.36 -17.16 4.37
N GLN A 52 1.14 -16.27 4.99
CA GLN A 52 0.61 -15.02 5.51
C GLN A 52 0.17 -14.09 4.39
N ILE A 53 0.94 -14.04 3.29
CA ILE A 53 0.58 -13.23 2.11
C ILE A 53 -0.69 -13.76 1.46
N ALA A 54 -0.83 -15.08 1.29
CA ALA A 54 -2.07 -15.70 0.81
C ALA A 54 -3.27 -15.33 1.69
N ALA A 55 -3.10 -15.33 3.02
CA ALA A 55 -4.14 -14.91 3.94
C ALA A 55 -4.50 -13.41 3.77
N TRP A 56 -3.52 -12.53 3.57
CA TRP A 56 -3.80 -11.11 3.28
C TRP A 56 -4.55 -10.91 1.97
N ILE A 57 -4.20 -11.68 0.92
CA ILE A 57 -4.89 -11.62 -0.38
C ILE A 57 -6.33 -12.10 -0.26
N ALA A 58 -6.57 -13.17 0.52
CA ALA A 58 -7.89 -13.75 0.71
C ALA A 58 -8.80 -12.95 1.65
N ALA A 59 -8.24 -12.03 2.46
CA ALA A 59 -9.01 -11.28 3.45
C ALA A 59 -9.96 -10.27 2.79
N PRO A 60 -11.29 -10.32 3.03
CA PRO A 60 -12.27 -9.44 2.36
C PRO A 60 -12.07 -7.95 2.63
N ALA A 61 -11.47 -7.61 3.77
CA ALA A 61 -11.18 -6.23 4.14
C ALA A 61 -9.93 -5.65 3.44
N ASN A 62 -9.20 -6.48 2.70
CA ASN A 62 -7.98 -6.11 2.01
C ASN A 62 -8.18 -6.09 0.49
N HIS A 63 -7.37 -5.27 -0.17
CA HIS A 63 -7.20 -5.31 -1.61
C HIS A 63 -5.71 -5.23 -1.93
N MET A 64 -5.18 -6.29 -2.51
CA MET A 64 -3.79 -6.34 -2.95
C MET A 64 -3.72 -6.19 -4.46
N VAL A 65 -2.84 -5.31 -4.92
CA VAL A 65 -2.55 -5.06 -6.33
C VAL A 65 -1.10 -5.43 -6.59
N VAL A 66 -0.85 -6.11 -7.70
CA VAL A 66 0.49 -6.41 -8.20
C VAL A 66 0.76 -5.69 -9.51
N ALA A 67 2.00 -5.35 -9.75
CA ALA A 67 2.49 -4.88 -11.04
C ALA A 67 3.35 -5.96 -11.68
N GLU A 68 3.07 -6.27 -12.94
CA GLU A 68 3.80 -7.25 -13.76
C GLU A 68 4.56 -6.55 -14.86
N ASP A 69 5.79 -6.98 -15.10
CA ASP A 69 6.58 -6.55 -16.26
C ASP A 69 6.13 -7.25 -17.56
N ALA A 70 6.84 -6.99 -18.66
CA ALA A 70 6.52 -7.56 -19.97
C ALA A 70 6.65 -9.10 -20.01
N ASP A 71 7.42 -9.68 -19.10
CA ASP A 71 7.60 -11.13 -18.95
C ASP A 71 6.63 -11.75 -17.95
N GLN A 72 5.60 -10.99 -17.52
CA GLN A 72 4.60 -11.38 -16.52
C GLN A 72 5.19 -11.67 -15.12
N ARG A 73 6.39 -11.15 -14.85
CA ARG A 73 7.00 -11.25 -13.53
C ARG A 73 6.48 -10.14 -12.64
N ILE A 74 6.07 -10.48 -11.41
CA ILE A 74 5.66 -9.49 -10.41
C ILE A 74 6.89 -8.69 -9.98
N VAL A 75 6.82 -7.37 -10.16
CA VAL A 75 7.89 -6.41 -9.88
C VAL A 75 7.50 -5.37 -8.82
N GLY A 76 6.25 -5.37 -8.39
CA GLY A 76 5.77 -4.47 -7.36
C GLY A 76 4.43 -4.92 -6.78
N VAL A 77 4.13 -4.44 -5.57
CA VAL A 77 2.92 -4.80 -4.83
C VAL A 77 2.46 -3.63 -3.97
N ALA A 78 1.14 -3.44 -3.88
CA ALA A 78 0.50 -2.57 -2.91
C ALA A 78 -0.64 -3.31 -2.20
N LEU A 79 -0.85 -3.02 -0.92
CA LEU A 79 -1.95 -3.55 -0.12
C LEU A 79 -2.64 -2.40 0.59
N ILE A 80 -3.92 -2.24 0.33
CA ILE A 80 -4.79 -1.30 1.05
C ILE A 80 -5.92 -2.05 1.75
N ASN A 81 -6.37 -1.54 2.89
CA ASN A 81 -7.52 -2.09 3.59
C ASN A 81 -8.70 -1.11 3.67
N GLN A 82 -9.87 -1.61 4.08
CA GLN A 82 -11.11 -0.82 4.21
C GLN A 82 -11.05 0.28 5.27
N ALA A 83 -10.05 0.25 6.18
CA ALA A 83 -9.79 1.34 7.12
C ALA A 83 -8.98 2.50 6.49
N GLY A 84 -8.63 2.39 5.21
CA GLY A 84 -7.83 3.40 4.50
C GLY A 84 -6.33 3.31 4.78
N LYS A 85 -5.85 2.22 5.37
CA LYS A 85 -4.42 2.01 5.56
C LYS A 85 -3.80 1.38 4.31
N LEU A 86 -2.89 2.10 3.67
CA LEU A 86 -1.98 1.54 2.67
C LEU A 86 -0.85 0.83 3.42
N ALA A 87 -1.02 -0.46 3.63
CA ALA A 87 -0.14 -1.26 4.48
C ALA A 87 1.17 -1.65 3.80
N LEU A 88 1.14 -1.79 2.47
CA LEU A 88 2.31 -2.13 1.65
C LEU A 88 2.27 -1.29 0.37
N CYS A 89 3.44 -0.82 -0.07
CA CYS A 89 3.67 -0.28 -1.41
C CYS A 89 5.16 -0.41 -1.71
N HIS A 90 5.55 -1.52 -2.32
CA HIS A 90 6.94 -1.87 -2.58
C HIS A 90 7.15 -2.19 -4.05
N VAL A 91 8.29 -1.80 -4.58
CA VAL A 91 8.72 -2.05 -5.96
C VAL A 91 10.15 -2.55 -5.93
N LEU A 92 10.45 -3.59 -6.73
CA LEU A 92 11.81 -4.09 -6.88
C LEU A 92 12.77 -2.97 -7.30
N PRO A 93 14.01 -2.94 -6.79
CA PRO A 93 14.98 -1.87 -7.06
C PRO A 93 15.15 -1.59 -8.55
N GLU A 94 15.30 -2.62 -9.36
CA GLU A 94 15.49 -2.51 -10.81
C GLU A 94 14.26 -1.99 -11.57
N SER A 95 13.08 -2.00 -10.93
CA SER A 95 11.81 -1.53 -11.51
C SER A 95 11.38 -0.17 -10.98
N GLN A 96 12.15 0.43 -10.06
CA GLN A 96 11.90 1.77 -9.54
C GLN A 96 12.11 2.85 -10.61
N ARG A 97 11.55 4.05 -10.35
CA ARG A 97 11.64 5.22 -11.24
C ARG A 97 11.06 5.04 -12.64
N ARG A 98 10.25 3.98 -12.84
CA ARG A 98 9.61 3.64 -14.12
C ARG A 98 8.08 3.84 -14.10
N GLY A 99 7.55 4.46 -13.04
CA GLY A 99 6.10 4.69 -12.87
C GLY A 99 5.35 3.55 -12.16
N VAL A 100 6.00 2.43 -11.87
CA VAL A 100 5.36 1.26 -11.21
C VAL A 100 4.75 1.64 -9.86
N GLY A 101 5.51 2.36 -9.02
CA GLY A 101 5.02 2.79 -7.71
C GLY A 101 3.80 3.70 -7.79
N LEU A 102 3.77 4.61 -8.78
CA LEU A 102 2.61 5.47 -9.00
C LEU A 102 1.38 4.67 -9.43
N ALA A 103 1.53 3.75 -10.38
CA ALA A 103 0.42 2.93 -10.85
C ALA A 103 -0.17 2.04 -9.73
N LEU A 104 0.67 1.49 -8.85
CA LEU A 104 0.25 0.75 -7.66
C LEU A 104 -0.51 1.64 -6.67
N LEU A 105 0.00 2.85 -6.42
CA LEU A 105 -0.64 3.83 -5.54
C LEU A 105 -2.00 4.26 -6.08
N GLU A 106 -2.10 4.59 -7.36
CA GLU A 106 -3.35 4.97 -8.02
C GLU A 106 -4.39 3.85 -7.99
N ALA A 107 -3.98 2.59 -8.21
CA ALA A 107 -4.86 1.43 -8.13
C ALA A 107 -5.38 1.22 -6.69
N ALA A 108 -4.52 1.38 -5.67
CA ALA A 108 -4.92 1.30 -4.27
C ALA A 108 -5.89 2.43 -3.89
N GLU A 109 -5.62 3.67 -4.29
CA GLU A 109 -6.51 4.81 -4.06
C GLU A 109 -7.86 4.65 -4.79
N ALA A 110 -7.85 4.13 -6.00
CA ALA A 110 -9.08 3.83 -6.74
C ALA A 110 -9.96 2.81 -6.00
N GLN A 111 -9.34 1.80 -5.39
CA GLN A 111 -10.07 0.83 -4.56
C GLN A 111 -10.60 1.46 -3.28
N ALA A 112 -9.82 2.31 -2.62
CA ALA A 112 -10.28 3.07 -1.46
C ALA A 112 -11.52 3.91 -1.78
N ARG A 113 -11.52 4.61 -2.92
CA ARG A 113 -12.68 5.38 -3.40
C ARG A 113 -13.90 4.48 -3.64
N ARG A 114 -13.73 3.29 -4.22
CA ARG A 114 -14.82 2.31 -4.41
C ARG A 114 -15.43 1.87 -3.10
N TRP A 115 -14.65 1.78 -2.03
CA TRP A 115 -15.14 1.47 -0.67
C TRP A 115 -15.74 2.67 0.05
N GLY A 116 -15.71 3.88 -0.53
CA GLY A 116 -16.14 5.11 0.12
C GLY A 116 -15.17 5.61 1.17
N VAL A 117 -13.93 5.14 1.16
CA VAL A 117 -12.87 5.62 2.05
C VAL A 117 -12.44 7.00 1.58
N SER A 118 -12.54 7.98 2.47
CA SER A 118 -12.22 9.39 2.16
C SER A 118 -10.80 9.80 2.53
N LYS A 119 -10.05 8.94 3.23
CA LYS A 119 -8.70 9.24 3.71
C LYS A 119 -7.84 7.99 3.66
N VAL A 120 -6.70 8.09 2.99
CA VAL A 120 -5.67 7.05 2.99
C VAL A 120 -4.48 7.51 3.84
N HIS A 121 -3.90 6.59 4.59
CA HIS A 121 -2.71 6.83 5.39
C HIS A 121 -1.70 5.69 5.23
N ILE A 122 -0.42 6.02 5.41
CA ILE A 122 0.69 5.08 5.32
C ILE A 122 1.79 5.45 6.32
N HIS A 123 2.48 4.44 6.83
CA HIS A 123 3.76 4.61 7.50
C HIS A 123 4.87 4.60 6.44
N GLY A 124 5.36 5.79 6.10
CA GLY A 124 6.38 5.96 5.07
C GLY A 124 7.78 5.67 5.62
N THR A 125 8.56 4.92 4.87
CA THR A 125 9.99 4.75 5.13
C THR A 125 10.76 6.03 4.80
N THR A 126 11.99 6.16 5.30
CA THR A 126 12.84 7.33 5.11
C THR A 126 12.95 7.73 3.63
N ASN A 127 13.13 6.75 2.74
CA ASN A 127 13.31 6.99 1.31
C ASN A 127 11.99 7.19 0.54
N SER A 128 10.83 6.92 1.14
CA SER A 128 9.53 6.98 0.46
C SER A 128 8.76 8.28 0.68
N ALA A 129 9.11 9.08 1.69
CA ALA A 129 8.38 10.30 2.05
C ALA A 129 8.28 11.29 0.89
N GLY A 130 9.37 11.51 0.14
CA GLY A 130 9.39 12.39 -1.04
C GLY A 130 8.52 11.89 -2.19
N PHE A 131 8.40 10.56 -2.35
CA PHE A 131 7.48 9.97 -3.32
C PHE A 131 6.03 10.31 -2.96
N TYR A 132 5.59 10.02 -1.74
CA TYR A 132 4.22 10.29 -1.32
C TYR A 132 3.88 11.78 -1.30
N ALA A 133 4.81 12.65 -0.88
CA ALA A 133 4.61 14.10 -0.90
C ALA A 133 4.32 14.61 -2.32
N ARG A 134 5.00 14.09 -3.33
CA ARG A 134 4.76 14.42 -4.75
C ARG A 134 3.33 14.10 -5.20
N TYR A 135 2.71 13.08 -4.60
CA TYR A 135 1.35 12.65 -4.95
C TYR A 135 0.28 13.10 -3.96
N GLY A 136 0.58 14.16 -3.20
CA GLY A 136 -0.39 14.87 -2.37
C GLY A 136 -0.59 14.32 -0.96
N TYR A 137 0.32 13.47 -0.49
CA TYR A 137 0.33 13.04 0.91
C TYR A 137 0.97 14.10 1.79
N LEU A 138 0.33 14.36 2.92
CA LEU A 138 0.78 15.31 3.94
C LEU A 138 1.40 14.53 5.12
N ASN A 139 2.47 15.10 5.68
CA ASN A 139 3.10 14.54 6.87
C ASN A 139 2.31 14.94 8.12
N ALA A 140 1.89 13.96 8.93
CA ALA A 140 1.18 14.16 10.20
C ALA A 140 2.10 13.98 11.42
N GLY A 141 3.40 13.81 11.20
CA GLY A 141 4.40 13.63 12.24
C GLY A 141 5.09 12.28 12.22
N LYS A 142 5.85 12.00 13.26
CA LYS A 142 6.56 10.73 13.44
C LYS A 142 5.69 9.71 14.16
N ASP A 143 5.88 8.45 13.79
CA ASP A 143 5.27 7.30 14.44
C ASP A 143 6.28 6.15 14.51
N LYS A 144 5.93 5.09 15.21
CA LYS A 144 6.73 3.87 15.29
C LYS A 144 5.97 2.69 14.72
N THR A 145 6.61 1.95 13.84
CA THR A 145 6.07 0.67 13.36
C THR A 145 6.09 -0.39 14.46
N CYS A 146 5.31 -1.46 14.29
CA CYS A 146 5.27 -2.57 15.24
C CYS A 146 6.60 -3.34 15.35
N TYR A 147 7.50 -3.16 14.38
CA TYR A 147 8.87 -3.70 14.40
C TYR A 147 9.93 -2.67 14.86
N GLY A 148 9.49 -1.56 15.46
CA GLY A 148 10.37 -0.62 16.16
C GLY A 148 11.07 0.43 15.29
N VAL A 149 10.78 0.48 14.00
CA VAL A 149 11.33 1.49 13.08
C VAL A 149 10.56 2.78 13.21
N GLU A 150 11.26 3.91 13.36
CA GLU A 150 10.68 5.24 13.27
C GLU A 150 10.31 5.55 11.83
N CYS A 151 9.12 6.09 11.60
CA CYS A 151 8.58 6.37 10.28
C CYS A 151 7.79 7.67 10.26
N ASP A 152 7.54 8.19 9.08
CA ASP A 152 6.61 9.30 8.89
C ASP A 152 5.18 8.76 8.74
N LEU A 153 4.25 9.30 9.51
CA LEU A 153 2.83 9.08 9.28
C LEU A 153 2.35 10.04 8.19
N LEU A 154 2.07 9.50 7.03
CA LEU A 154 1.63 10.26 5.87
C LEU A 154 0.15 9.98 5.59
N TRP A 155 -0.57 10.98 5.14
CA TRP A 155 -1.99 10.83 4.81
C TRP A 155 -2.41 11.70 3.65
N LYS A 156 -3.49 11.30 2.96
CA LYS A 156 -4.09 12.03 1.86
C LYS A 156 -5.61 11.90 1.94
N LYS A 157 -6.31 13.03 1.78
CA LYS A 157 -7.74 13.03 1.55
C LYS A 157 -8.01 12.65 0.10
N LEU A 158 -8.94 11.72 -0.11
CA LEU A 158 -9.38 11.33 -1.44
C LEU A 158 -10.62 12.11 -1.83
N ASP A 159 -10.67 12.59 -3.07
CA ASP A 159 -11.90 13.11 -3.64
C ASP A 159 -12.90 11.98 -3.85
N ALA A 160 -14.20 12.29 -3.71
CA ALA A 160 -15.25 11.32 -3.98
C ALA A 160 -15.13 10.80 -5.42
N ALA A 161 -15.39 9.51 -5.62
CA ALA A 161 -15.43 8.95 -6.96
C ALA A 161 -16.50 9.69 -7.81
N PRO A 162 -16.22 10.02 -9.08
CA PRO A 162 -17.22 10.61 -9.95
C PRO A 162 -18.45 9.69 -10.00
N GLY A 163 -19.60 10.16 -9.50
CA GLY A 163 -20.86 9.40 -9.46
C GLY A 163 -21.23 8.79 -8.09
N ALA A 164 -20.42 8.92 -7.06
CA ALA A 164 -20.84 8.60 -5.70
C ALA A 164 -21.81 9.68 -5.21
N GLN A 165 -23.12 9.46 -5.41
CA GLN A 165 -24.13 10.28 -4.74
C GLN A 165 -23.98 10.11 -3.25
N ALA A 166 -23.74 11.21 -2.55
CA ALA A 166 -23.80 11.25 -1.10
C ALA A 166 -25.19 10.75 -0.68
N SER A 167 -25.24 9.55 -0.13
CA SER A 167 -26.43 9.06 0.56
C SER A 167 -26.60 9.95 1.80
N SER A 168 -27.39 11.02 1.64
CA SER A 168 -27.83 11.82 2.75
C SER A 168 -28.74 10.94 3.59
N LYS A 169 -28.23 10.42 4.70
CA LYS A 169 -29.07 9.89 5.75
C LYS A 169 -29.91 11.07 6.25
N ARG A 170 -31.14 11.16 5.79
CA ARG A 170 -32.16 12.03 6.41
C ARG A 170 -32.36 11.50 7.81
N PHE A 171 -31.90 12.23 8.78
CA PHE A 171 -32.37 12.08 10.15
C PHE A 171 -33.84 12.41 10.15
N CYS A 172 -34.69 11.42 10.35
CA CYS A 172 -36.07 11.64 10.73
C CYS A 172 -36.06 12.18 12.17
N SER A 173 -36.33 13.46 12.32
CA SER A 173 -36.71 14.02 13.61
C SER A 173 -38.15 13.61 13.89
N CYS A 174 -38.36 12.60 14.73
CA CYS A 174 -39.63 12.38 15.38
C CYS A 174 -39.73 13.34 16.54
N SER A 175 -40.60 14.33 16.44
CA SER A 175 -41.07 15.11 17.60
C SER A 175 -42.11 14.27 18.35
N PRO A 176 -42.07 14.21 19.68
CA PRO A 176 -43.14 13.63 20.47
C PRO A 176 -44.24 14.70 20.71
N GLU A 177 -45.48 14.35 20.46
CA GLU A 177 -46.62 14.89 21.16
C GLU A 177 -47.00 13.99 22.33
#